data_5b345b9b01f7fb36bd16f4045a9d54c4
#
_entry.id   5b345b9b01f7fb36bd16f4045a9d54c4
#
_cell.length_a   1.000
_cell.length_b   1.000
_cell.length_c   1.000
_cell.angle_alpha   90.00
_cell.angle_beta   90.00
_cell.angle_gamma   90.00
#
_symmetry.space_group_name_H-M   'P 1'
#
loop_
_entity.id
_entity.type
_entity.pdbx_description
1 polymer ?
#
loop_
_entity_poly.entity_id
_entity_poly.type
_entity_poly.pdbx_seq_one_letter_code
_entity_poly.pdbx_strand_id
1 'polypeptide(L)'
;MGRVVLVTGVAATLGARAARRLVDDPGIERVVGVDVLPPRDDLGDVRFVRADIRNPVIAKVLAVEDVDTVVHMSVVAGAGRAGGLAAVKETNVIGTMQLLAACQRSSTVGNLVLKSSTAVYGASAHDPGLFVEDMPPRQLPLSGYAKDSAEVESYVRGFARRRPDVAVTVLRWADVLGAGIDSHDSQLGQYFRLPLVPTVLGFDPRLQLLHPDDGLAAVHQAVVVMRPGTYNVAGPGVLTLSQILRRLGRATVPVPVQGVGTVGQALRRASDLELSSDQVALLTHGRVVDTTALRDRFGYEPRWSTAATLEDFAEATGRGPLDARRIRSVEQRLVAAYAAARGPRGGTHDA
;
A
#
# COMPACT_ATOMS: atom_id res chain seq x y z
N MET A 1 28.71 6.90 17.25
CA MET A 1 28.69 6.12 16.01
C MET A 1 27.32 6.34 15.38
N GLY A 2 27.28 6.73 14.09
CA GLY A 2 26.05 6.81 13.33
C GLY A 2 25.50 5.41 13.05
N ARG A 3 24.22 5.33 12.67
CA ARG A 3 23.58 4.04 12.34
C ARG A 3 23.95 3.56 10.95
N VAL A 4 24.10 2.24 10.81
CA VAL A 4 24.25 1.59 9.52
C VAL A 4 22.95 0.82 9.21
N VAL A 5 22.21 1.32 8.23
CA VAL A 5 20.86 0.83 7.90
C VAL A 5 20.89 0.00 6.63
N LEU A 6 20.38 -1.24 6.69
CA LEU A 6 20.13 -2.05 5.51
C LEU A 6 18.66 -1.97 5.12
N VAL A 7 18.39 -1.63 3.85
CA VAL A 7 17.03 -1.56 3.28
C VAL A 7 16.90 -2.63 2.20
N THR A 8 15.96 -3.56 2.36
CA THR A 8 15.65 -4.55 1.32
C THR A 8 14.55 -4.05 0.39
N GLY A 9 14.54 -4.52 -0.87
CA GLY A 9 13.50 -4.17 -1.83
C GLY A 9 13.70 -2.83 -2.52
N VAL A 10 14.97 -2.38 -2.64
CA VAL A 10 15.30 -1.08 -3.25
C VAL A 10 15.14 -1.03 -4.78
N ALA A 11 14.89 -2.16 -5.45
CA ALA A 11 14.51 -2.17 -6.86
C ALA A 11 13.06 -1.68 -7.07
N ALA A 12 12.21 -1.69 -6.03
CA ALA A 12 10.87 -1.12 -6.05
C ALA A 12 10.90 0.35 -5.65
N THR A 13 10.00 1.15 -6.21
CA THR A 13 9.93 2.61 -5.99
C THR A 13 9.86 2.98 -4.51
N LEU A 14 9.02 2.29 -3.72
CA LEU A 14 8.89 2.59 -2.29
C LEU A 14 10.16 2.24 -1.49
N GLY A 15 10.82 1.13 -1.83
CA GLY A 15 12.08 0.75 -1.19
C GLY A 15 13.22 1.72 -1.52
N ALA A 16 13.33 2.14 -2.79
CA ALA A 16 14.30 3.14 -3.22
C ALA A 16 14.08 4.49 -2.50
N ARG A 17 12.84 4.96 -2.45
CA ARG A 17 12.49 6.21 -1.75
C ARG A 17 12.72 6.12 -0.25
N ALA A 18 12.46 4.95 0.38
CA ALA A 18 12.78 4.73 1.78
C ALA A 18 14.29 4.84 2.04
N ALA A 19 15.11 4.18 1.22
CA ALA A 19 16.56 4.21 1.35
C ALA A 19 17.12 5.63 1.17
N ARG A 20 16.67 6.36 0.15
CA ARG A 20 17.09 7.76 -0.08
C ARG A 20 16.73 8.67 1.08
N ARG A 21 15.49 8.57 1.60
CA ARG A 21 15.06 9.38 2.74
C ARG A 21 15.89 9.16 3.99
N LEU A 22 16.40 7.93 4.18
CA LEU A 22 17.25 7.60 5.33
C LEU A 22 18.66 8.17 5.20
N VAL A 23 19.21 8.27 3.99
CA VAL A 23 20.53 8.88 3.75
C VAL A 23 20.58 10.35 4.19
N ASP A 24 19.47 11.07 4.05
CA ASP A 24 19.39 12.50 4.39
C ASP A 24 19.35 12.76 5.92
N ASP A 25 19.28 11.72 6.75
CA ASP A 25 19.23 11.86 8.22
C ASP A 25 20.65 11.90 8.82
N PRO A 26 21.02 12.95 9.55
CA PRO A 26 22.36 13.10 10.12
C PRO A 26 22.71 12.06 11.19
N GLY A 27 21.73 11.35 11.75
CA GLY A 27 21.93 10.23 12.69
C GLY A 27 22.27 8.91 11.99
N ILE A 28 22.21 8.87 10.65
CA ILE A 28 22.49 7.67 9.85
C ILE A 28 23.85 7.87 9.14
N GLU A 29 24.79 6.99 9.43
CA GLU A 29 26.14 7.02 8.89
C GLU A 29 26.17 6.46 7.45
N ARG A 30 25.41 5.39 7.21
CA ARG A 30 25.39 4.71 5.92
C ARG A 30 24.09 3.95 5.69
N VAL A 31 23.60 3.97 4.45
CA VAL A 31 22.47 3.15 4.01
C VAL A 31 22.94 2.15 2.95
N VAL A 32 22.62 0.88 3.16
CA VAL A 32 22.90 -0.23 2.25
C VAL A 32 21.59 -0.73 1.66
N GLY A 33 21.38 -0.53 0.37
CA GLY A 33 20.23 -1.01 -0.37
C GLY A 33 20.48 -2.42 -0.94
N VAL A 34 19.59 -3.37 -0.67
CA VAL A 34 19.73 -4.75 -1.13
C VAL A 34 18.55 -5.15 -2.00
N ASP A 35 18.86 -5.69 -3.19
CA ASP A 35 17.87 -6.31 -4.08
C ASP A 35 18.55 -7.26 -5.08
N VAL A 36 17.77 -8.12 -5.74
CA VAL A 36 18.23 -8.99 -6.84
C VAL A 36 18.42 -8.20 -8.13
N LEU A 37 17.56 -7.23 -8.38
CA LEU A 37 17.60 -6.36 -9.54
C LEU A 37 18.17 -4.98 -9.15
N PRO A 38 18.88 -4.33 -10.07
CA PRO A 38 19.28 -2.95 -9.85
C PRO A 38 18.05 -2.05 -9.71
N PRO A 39 18.13 -1.01 -8.87
CA PRO A 39 17.08 -0.02 -8.76
C PRO A 39 16.87 0.70 -10.10
N ARG A 40 15.63 1.11 -10.37
CA ARG A 40 15.31 1.92 -11.56
C ARG A 40 15.62 3.38 -11.35
N ASP A 41 15.39 3.84 -10.12
CA ASP A 41 15.63 5.21 -9.72
C ASP A 41 17.07 5.36 -9.21
N ASP A 42 17.65 6.53 -9.41
CA ASP A 42 18.90 6.87 -8.78
C ASP A 42 18.75 6.80 -7.25
N LEU A 43 19.63 6.06 -6.61
CA LEU A 43 19.64 5.93 -5.16
C LEU A 43 20.47 7.01 -4.44
N GLY A 44 21.17 7.90 -5.18
CA GLY A 44 22.11 8.86 -4.59
C GLY A 44 23.20 8.13 -3.80
N ASP A 45 23.45 8.56 -2.56
CA ASP A 45 24.54 8.04 -1.70
C ASP A 45 24.22 6.68 -1.04
N VAL A 46 23.11 6.01 -1.43
CA VAL A 46 22.81 4.65 -0.95
C VAL A 46 23.76 3.65 -1.62
N ARG A 47 24.50 2.89 -0.82
CA ARG A 47 25.33 1.80 -1.32
C ARG A 47 24.48 0.61 -1.78
N PHE A 48 24.38 0.37 -3.08
CA PHE A 48 23.67 -0.77 -3.61
C PHE A 48 24.51 -2.06 -3.55
N VAL A 49 23.93 -3.10 -2.96
CA VAL A 49 24.50 -4.46 -2.92
C VAL A 49 23.51 -5.41 -3.62
N ARG A 50 23.93 -5.99 -4.74
CA ARG A 50 23.12 -7.00 -5.43
C ARG A 50 23.17 -8.31 -4.67
N ALA A 51 22.11 -8.63 -3.95
CA ALA A 51 21.97 -9.89 -3.22
C ALA A 51 20.52 -10.36 -3.17
N ASP A 52 20.34 -11.68 -3.21
CA ASP A 52 19.04 -12.31 -3.02
C ASP A 52 18.85 -12.63 -1.53
N ILE A 53 17.84 -12.02 -0.91
CA ILE A 53 17.54 -12.25 0.52
C ILE A 53 17.14 -13.69 0.83
N ARG A 54 16.77 -14.48 -0.18
CA ARG A 54 16.50 -15.92 -0.04
C ARG A 54 17.77 -16.74 0.18
N ASN A 55 18.93 -16.17 -0.11
CA ASN A 55 20.21 -16.83 0.02
C ASN A 55 20.92 -16.47 1.33
N PRO A 56 21.69 -17.39 1.92
CA PRO A 56 22.47 -17.15 3.14
C PRO A 56 23.49 -16.00 2.99
N VAL A 57 23.77 -15.54 1.77
CA VAL A 57 24.69 -14.41 1.51
C VAL A 57 24.29 -13.14 2.26
N ILE A 58 23.00 -12.96 2.57
CA ILE A 58 22.53 -11.81 3.33
C ILE A 58 23.20 -11.70 4.72
N ALA A 59 23.53 -12.82 5.35
CA ALA A 59 24.27 -12.83 6.63
C ALA A 59 25.70 -12.24 6.48
N LYS A 60 26.36 -12.48 5.33
CA LYS A 60 27.66 -11.87 5.03
C LYS A 60 27.52 -10.37 4.81
N VAL A 61 26.47 -9.93 4.13
CA VAL A 61 26.20 -8.51 3.92
C VAL A 61 26.00 -7.81 5.25
N LEU A 62 25.18 -8.34 6.16
CA LEU A 62 24.99 -7.77 7.50
C LEU A 62 26.30 -7.62 8.26
N ALA A 63 27.17 -8.65 8.21
CA ALA A 63 28.44 -8.66 8.94
C ALA A 63 29.48 -7.73 8.31
N VAL A 64 29.63 -7.73 6.97
CA VAL A 64 30.63 -6.93 6.27
C VAL A 64 30.32 -5.44 6.34
N GLU A 65 29.04 -5.09 6.28
CA GLU A 65 28.58 -3.70 6.35
C GLU A 65 28.40 -3.20 7.78
N ASP A 66 28.54 -4.06 8.78
CA ASP A 66 28.33 -3.77 10.21
C ASP A 66 26.95 -3.18 10.49
N VAL A 67 25.91 -3.83 9.93
CA VAL A 67 24.52 -3.35 9.97
C VAL A 67 23.96 -3.46 11.38
N ASP A 68 23.44 -2.36 11.92
CA ASP A 68 22.72 -2.30 13.19
C ASP A 68 21.19 -2.24 13.05
N THR A 69 20.72 -1.75 11.92
CA THR A 69 19.29 -1.55 11.65
C THR A 69 18.88 -2.18 10.32
N VAL A 70 17.81 -2.97 10.32
CA VAL A 70 17.26 -3.59 9.11
C VAL A 70 15.86 -3.06 8.84
N VAL A 71 15.65 -2.51 7.64
CA VAL A 71 14.34 -2.08 7.12
C VAL A 71 13.92 -3.05 6.02
N HIS A 72 12.92 -3.87 6.31
CA HIS A 72 12.43 -4.88 5.38
C HIS A 72 11.24 -4.35 4.58
N MET A 73 11.51 -3.95 3.31
CA MET A 73 10.52 -3.38 2.38
C MET A 73 10.11 -4.37 1.27
N SER A 74 10.75 -5.55 1.19
CA SER A 74 10.58 -6.51 0.08
C SER A 74 9.26 -7.27 0.08
N VAL A 75 8.36 -7.08 1.04
CA VAL A 75 7.04 -7.74 1.04
C VAL A 75 6.12 -7.02 0.06
N VAL A 76 5.91 -7.63 -1.11
CA VAL A 76 5.24 -7.03 -2.26
C VAL A 76 3.96 -7.78 -2.65
N ALA A 77 2.98 -7.05 -3.18
CA ALA A 77 1.66 -7.58 -3.54
C ALA A 77 1.57 -8.10 -4.98
N GLY A 78 2.48 -7.69 -5.88
CA GLY A 78 2.35 -7.92 -7.32
C GLY A 78 3.41 -8.83 -7.91
N ALA A 79 3.01 -9.62 -8.91
CA ALA A 79 3.89 -10.53 -9.64
C ALA A 79 4.80 -9.83 -10.68
N GLY A 80 4.61 -8.54 -10.92
CA GLY A 80 5.16 -7.84 -12.10
C GLY A 80 6.69 -7.86 -12.27
N ARG A 81 7.46 -8.20 -11.24
CA ARG A 81 8.93 -8.25 -11.31
C ARG A 81 9.53 -9.60 -10.94
N ALA A 82 8.75 -10.50 -10.35
CA ALA A 82 9.29 -11.69 -9.69
C ALA A 82 9.12 -13.00 -10.50
N GLY A 83 8.61 -12.94 -11.73
CA GLY A 83 8.43 -14.15 -12.54
C GLY A 83 7.19 -14.98 -12.20
N GLY A 84 6.15 -14.38 -11.61
CA GLY A 84 4.89 -15.02 -11.28
C GLY A 84 4.57 -15.08 -9.79
N LEU A 85 3.33 -15.46 -9.43
CA LEU A 85 2.84 -15.52 -8.06
C LEU A 85 3.66 -16.44 -7.13
N ALA A 86 4.18 -17.56 -7.66
CA ALA A 86 5.02 -18.47 -6.90
C ALA A 86 6.33 -17.83 -6.48
N ALA A 87 6.99 -17.10 -7.38
CA ALA A 87 8.23 -16.39 -7.09
C ALA A 87 8.04 -15.23 -6.11
N VAL A 88 6.87 -14.56 -6.15
CA VAL A 88 6.49 -13.53 -5.15
C VAL A 88 6.39 -14.15 -3.77
N LYS A 89 5.68 -15.28 -3.63
CA LYS A 89 5.56 -15.97 -2.35
C LYS A 89 6.92 -16.41 -1.80
N GLU A 90 7.78 -16.96 -2.66
CA GLU A 90 9.14 -17.34 -2.25
C GLU A 90 9.93 -16.13 -1.74
N THR A 91 9.85 -15.00 -2.43
CA THR A 91 10.54 -13.77 -2.00
C THR A 91 9.95 -13.23 -0.70
N ASN A 92 8.63 -13.17 -0.58
CA ASN A 92 7.96 -12.67 0.62
C ASN A 92 8.25 -13.56 1.84
N VAL A 93 8.02 -14.86 1.73
CA VAL A 93 8.06 -15.77 2.88
C VAL A 93 9.47 -16.30 3.13
N ILE A 94 10.08 -16.97 2.13
CA ILE A 94 11.39 -17.58 2.30
C ILE A 94 12.47 -16.50 2.44
N GLY A 95 12.38 -15.40 1.65
CA GLY A 95 13.29 -14.27 1.79
C GLY A 95 13.26 -13.68 3.19
N THR A 96 12.07 -13.47 3.76
CA THR A 96 11.93 -12.98 5.13
C THR A 96 12.52 -13.96 6.15
N MET A 97 12.24 -15.27 6.01
CA MET A 97 12.82 -16.29 6.90
C MET A 97 14.35 -16.25 6.91
N GLN A 98 14.97 -16.17 5.74
CA GLN A 98 16.44 -16.11 5.62
C GLN A 98 17.00 -14.79 6.19
N LEU A 99 16.36 -13.67 5.93
CA LEU A 99 16.74 -12.38 6.51
C LEU A 99 16.66 -12.45 8.05
N LEU A 100 15.58 -12.95 8.62
CA LEU A 100 15.42 -13.10 10.07
C LEU A 100 16.43 -14.08 10.66
N ALA A 101 16.77 -15.17 9.95
CA ALA A 101 17.82 -16.10 10.36
C ALA A 101 19.22 -15.44 10.35
N ALA A 102 19.47 -14.53 9.42
CA ALA A 102 20.68 -13.73 9.40
C ALA A 102 20.74 -12.73 10.57
N CYS A 103 19.64 -12.00 10.83
CA CYS A 103 19.51 -11.11 11.98
C CYS A 103 19.64 -11.87 13.32
N GLN A 104 19.11 -13.11 13.40
CA GLN A 104 19.20 -13.94 14.61
C GLN A 104 20.65 -14.24 14.99
N ARG A 105 21.54 -14.38 14.00
CA ARG A 105 22.98 -14.68 14.20
C ARG A 105 23.84 -13.43 14.31
N SER A 106 23.32 -12.26 13.94
CA SER A 106 24.05 -11.01 14.03
C SER A 106 24.16 -10.53 15.47
N SER A 107 25.34 -10.06 15.86
CA SER A 107 25.59 -9.40 17.14
C SER A 107 25.41 -7.88 17.07
N THR A 108 25.31 -7.31 15.87
CA THR A 108 25.19 -5.86 15.66
C THR A 108 23.76 -5.39 15.45
N VAL A 109 22.89 -6.24 14.86
CA VAL A 109 21.50 -5.88 14.61
C VAL A 109 20.74 -5.71 15.92
N GLY A 110 20.35 -4.45 16.20
CA GLY A 110 19.55 -4.04 17.36
C GLY A 110 18.18 -3.45 17.00
N ASN A 111 17.90 -3.22 15.68
CA ASN A 111 16.61 -2.70 15.24
C ASN A 111 16.14 -3.39 13.96
N LEU A 112 14.85 -3.78 13.92
CA LEU A 112 14.19 -4.37 12.75
C LEU A 112 12.87 -3.66 12.48
N VAL A 113 12.72 -3.07 11.32
CA VAL A 113 11.49 -2.44 10.85
C VAL A 113 10.92 -3.26 9.69
N LEU A 114 9.69 -3.75 9.86
CA LEU A 114 8.95 -4.46 8.82
C LEU A 114 7.87 -3.56 8.22
N LYS A 115 7.91 -3.31 6.91
CA LYS A 115 6.76 -2.83 6.16
C LYS A 115 5.82 -3.99 5.91
N SER A 116 4.75 -4.06 6.68
CA SER A 116 3.63 -5.00 6.52
C SER A 116 2.44 -4.31 5.85
N SER A 117 1.28 -4.94 5.83
CA SER A 117 0.06 -4.42 5.24
C SER A 117 -1.15 -4.69 6.12
N THR A 118 -2.14 -3.80 6.07
CA THR A 118 -3.45 -4.06 6.66
C THR A 118 -4.17 -5.26 6.04
N ALA A 119 -3.69 -5.77 4.89
CA ALA A 119 -4.19 -6.98 4.26
C ALA A 119 -4.15 -8.21 5.19
N VAL A 120 -3.28 -8.21 6.21
CA VAL A 120 -3.22 -9.26 7.24
C VAL A 120 -4.56 -9.50 7.96
N TYR A 121 -5.43 -8.49 8.02
CA TYR A 121 -6.75 -8.60 8.62
C TYR A 121 -7.76 -9.34 7.73
N GLY A 122 -7.47 -9.48 6.43
CA GLY A 122 -8.44 -9.96 5.45
C GLY A 122 -9.52 -8.94 5.14
N ALA A 123 -10.64 -9.40 4.59
CA ALA A 123 -11.88 -8.65 4.40
C ALA A 123 -13.04 -9.65 4.29
N SER A 124 -14.05 -9.53 5.15
CA SER A 124 -15.22 -10.41 5.17
C SER A 124 -16.46 -9.69 5.71
N ALA A 125 -17.64 -10.27 5.45
CA ALA A 125 -18.91 -9.73 5.95
C ALA A 125 -19.01 -9.76 7.50
N HIS A 126 -18.19 -10.55 8.17
CA HIS A 126 -18.20 -10.73 9.62
C HIS A 126 -17.15 -9.88 10.33
N ASP A 127 -16.38 -9.10 9.59
CA ASP A 127 -15.30 -8.28 10.14
C ASP A 127 -15.86 -7.09 10.92
N PRO A 128 -15.09 -6.59 11.90
CA PRO A 128 -15.46 -5.37 12.62
C PRO A 128 -15.45 -4.17 11.66
N GLY A 129 -16.21 -3.16 11.99
CA GLY A 129 -16.21 -1.91 11.22
C GLY A 129 -14.89 -1.14 11.26
N LEU A 130 -14.00 -1.50 12.21
CA LEU A 130 -12.71 -0.88 12.46
C LEU A 130 -11.76 -1.93 13.06
N PHE A 131 -10.57 -2.11 12.48
CA PHE A 131 -9.55 -3.03 13.01
C PHE A 131 -8.56 -2.28 13.89
N VAL A 132 -8.24 -2.86 15.05
CA VAL A 132 -7.11 -2.45 15.90
C VAL A 132 -6.00 -3.50 15.85
N GLU A 133 -4.77 -3.11 16.22
CA GLU A 133 -3.57 -3.93 16.02
C GLU A 133 -3.60 -5.29 16.71
N ASP A 134 -4.24 -5.38 17.87
CA ASP A 134 -4.33 -6.60 18.68
C ASP A 134 -5.44 -7.56 18.22
N MET A 135 -6.26 -7.15 17.24
CA MET A 135 -7.30 -8.02 16.69
C MET A 135 -6.69 -9.07 15.76
N PRO A 136 -6.91 -10.36 16.02
CA PRO A 136 -6.62 -11.39 15.04
C PRO A 136 -7.63 -11.29 13.87
N PRO A 137 -7.23 -11.67 12.65
CA PRO A 137 -8.19 -11.81 11.56
C PRO A 137 -9.25 -12.85 11.94
N ARG A 138 -10.53 -12.53 11.77
CA ARG A 138 -11.61 -13.51 12.03
C ARG A 138 -11.57 -14.69 11.07
N GLN A 139 -11.14 -14.42 9.85
CA GLN A 139 -10.87 -15.43 8.84
C GLN A 139 -9.45 -15.21 8.32
N LEU A 140 -8.58 -16.21 8.53
CA LEU A 140 -7.21 -16.14 8.00
C LEU A 140 -7.25 -16.03 6.48
N PRO A 141 -6.47 -15.12 5.89
CA PRO A 141 -6.32 -15.05 4.44
C PRO A 141 -5.85 -16.41 3.89
N LEU A 142 -6.57 -16.94 2.91
CA LEU A 142 -6.32 -18.28 2.38
C LEU A 142 -5.27 -18.31 1.26
N SER A 143 -5.02 -17.19 0.60
CA SER A 143 -4.11 -17.11 -0.55
C SER A 143 -3.58 -15.69 -0.74
N GLY A 144 -2.63 -15.55 -1.65
CA GLY A 144 -2.13 -14.27 -2.12
C GLY A 144 -1.37 -13.45 -1.10
N TYR A 145 -1.27 -12.16 -1.35
CA TYR A 145 -0.48 -11.21 -0.58
C TYR A 145 -0.91 -11.10 0.90
N ALA A 146 -2.20 -11.18 1.17
CA ALA A 146 -2.72 -11.12 2.54
C ALA A 146 -2.22 -12.31 3.38
N LYS A 147 -2.23 -13.52 2.81
CA LYS A 147 -1.67 -14.71 3.45
C LYS A 147 -0.17 -14.59 3.67
N ASP A 148 0.57 -14.19 2.64
CA ASP A 148 2.01 -14.03 2.74
C ASP A 148 2.38 -13.01 3.82
N SER A 149 1.67 -11.88 3.88
CA SER A 149 1.88 -10.85 4.90
C SER A 149 1.61 -11.36 6.31
N ALA A 150 0.54 -12.13 6.51
CA ALA A 150 0.22 -12.72 7.82
C ALA A 150 1.28 -13.76 8.26
N GLU A 151 1.78 -14.56 7.30
CA GLU A 151 2.84 -15.53 7.53
C GLU A 151 4.17 -14.84 7.87
N VAL A 152 4.56 -13.81 7.14
CA VAL A 152 5.72 -12.96 7.42
C VAL A 152 5.65 -12.36 8.83
N GLU A 153 4.51 -11.76 9.22
CA GLU A 153 4.35 -11.24 10.58
C GLU A 153 4.45 -12.33 11.65
N SER A 154 4.01 -13.55 11.37
CA SER A 154 4.16 -14.68 12.28
C SER A 154 5.64 -15.02 12.53
N TYR A 155 6.47 -15.03 11.48
CA TYR A 155 7.92 -15.22 11.61
C TYR A 155 8.58 -14.08 12.36
N VAL A 156 8.20 -12.82 12.09
CA VAL A 156 8.73 -11.65 12.80
C VAL A 156 8.36 -11.68 14.27
N ARG A 157 7.14 -12.06 14.65
CA ARG A 157 6.75 -12.29 16.06
C ARG A 157 7.57 -13.41 16.71
N GLY A 158 7.84 -14.48 15.98
CA GLY A 158 8.73 -15.56 16.44
C GLY A 158 10.16 -15.08 16.65
N PHE A 159 10.67 -14.23 15.77
CA PHE A 159 11.99 -13.59 15.90
C PHE A 159 12.05 -12.67 17.13
N ALA A 160 11.09 -11.77 17.29
CA ALA A 160 11.03 -10.84 18.43
C ALA A 160 11.06 -11.56 19.79
N ARG A 161 10.39 -12.72 19.90
CA ARG A 161 10.45 -13.55 21.13
C ARG A 161 11.82 -14.17 21.39
N ARG A 162 12.57 -14.51 20.34
CA ARG A 162 13.92 -15.12 20.48
C ARG A 162 15.03 -14.08 20.63
N ARG A 163 14.80 -12.85 20.17
CA ARG A 163 15.74 -11.72 20.24
C ARG A 163 15.04 -10.52 20.90
N PRO A 164 14.75 -10.62 22.23
CA PRO A 164 14.11 -9.52 22.97
C PRO A 164 15.01 -8.28 23.09
N ASP A 165 16.28 -8.41 22.77
CA ASP A 165 17.29 -7.37 22.68
C ASP A 165 17.15 -6.50 21.40
N VAL A 166 16.44 -7.00 20.38
CA VAL A 166 16.20 -6.28 19.13
C VAL A 166 14.86 -5.56 19.19
N ALA A 167 14.88 -4.26 18.94
CA ALA A 167 13.66 -3.46 18.78
C ALA A 167 12.97 -3.85 17.47
N VAL A 168 11.77 -4.41 17.54
CA VAL A 168 11.01 -4.84 16.35
C VAL A 168 9.78 -3.97 16.17
N THR A 169 9.72 -3.26 15.04
CA THR A 169 8.59 -2.42 14.65
C THR A 169 7.92 -2.98 13.39
N VAL A 170 6.61 -3.23 13.47
CA VAL A 170 5.79 -3.68 12.34
C VAL A 170 4.83 -2.56 11.95
N LEU A 171 4.94 -2.08 10.72
CA LEU A 171 4.10 -1.03 10.17
C LEU A 171 3.10 -1.66 9.16
N ARG A 172 1.84 -1.80 9.56
CA ARG A 172 0.76 -2.30 8.70
C ARG A 172 0.21 -1.17 7.86
N TRP A 173 0.72 -1.05 6.65
CA TRP A 173 0.30 -0.01 5.73
C TRP A 173 -1.08 -0.31 5.15
N ALA A 174 -1.96 0.69 5.11
CA ALA A 174 -3.14 0.67 4.27
C ALA A 174 -2.75 0.69 2.78
N ASP A 175 -3.73 0.56 1.89
CA ASP A 175 -3.47 0.58 0.45
C ASP A 175 -2.82 1.90 0.04
N VAL A 176 -1.62 1.81 -0.53
CA VAL A 176 -0.82 2.99 -0.91
C VAL A 176 -1.32 3.53 -2.23
N LEU A 177 -1.56 4.83 -2.27
CA LEU A 177 -1.99 5.55 -3.46
C LEU A 177 -1.35 6.94 -3.45
N GLY A 178 -1.04 7.48 -4.63
CA GLY A 178 -0.46 8.83 -4.76
C GLY A 178 0.40 9.00 -6.00
N ALA A 179 0.93 10.20 -6.18
CA ALA A 179 1.84 10.52 -7.27
C ALA A 179 3.15 9.73 -7.16
N GLY A 180 3.71 9.34 -8.30
CA GLY A 180 5.01 8.67 -8.37
C GLY A 180 5.02 7.23 -7.83
N ILE A 181 3.86 6.63 -7.56
CA ILE A 181 3.75 5.20 -7.27
C ILE A 181 3.59 4.43 -8.58
N ASP A 182 4.48 3.49 -8.82
CA ASP A 182 4.41 2.60 -9.97
C ASP A 182 3.09 1.80 -9.90
N SER A 183 2.50 1.54 -11.06
CA SER A 183 1.32 0.69 -11.17
C SER A 183 1.55 -0.71 -10.56
N HIS A 184 2.77 -1.21 -10.58
CA HIS A 184 3.13 -2.50 -9.99
C HIS A 184 3.16 -2.47 -8.44
N ASP A 185 3.35 -1.30 -7.83
CA ASP A 185 3.42 -1.15 -6.37
C ASP A 185 2.03 -0.94 -5.74
N SER A 186 0.98 -0.64 -6.54
CA SER A 186 -0.38 -0.42 -6.08
C SER A 186 -1.42 -1.09 -6.98
N GLN A 187 -1.90 -2.26 -6.57
CA GLN A 187 -2.97 -2.97 -7.28
C GLN A 187 -4.28 -2.19 -7.27
N LEU A 188 -4.58 -1.50 -6.17
CA LEU A 188 -5.75 -0.63 -6.08
C LEU A 188 -5.61 0.58 -7.02
N GLY A 189 -4.39 1.12 -7.17
CA GLY A 189 -4.09 2.16 -8.14
C GLY A 189 -4.30 1.72 -9.59
N GLN A 190 -3.93 0.47 -9.93
CA GLN A 190 -4.23 -0.10 -11.25
C GLN A 190 -5.74 -0.22 -11.49
N TYR A 191 -6.47 -0.71 -10.50
CA TYR A 191 -7.92 -0.86 -10.57
C TYR A 191 -8.62 0.50 -10.80
N PHE A 192 -8.20 1.55 -10.11
CA PHE A 192 -8.76 2.90 -10.28
C PHE A 192 -8.38 3.58 -11.61
N ARG A 193 -7.37 3.09 -12.32
CA ARG A 193 -7.00 3.58 -13.66
C ARG A 193 -7.84 2.98 -14.78
N LEU A 194 -8.58 1.91 -14.52
CA LEU A 194 -9.46 1.31 -15.52
C LEU A 194 -10.43 2.36 -16.09
N PRO A 195 -10.65 2.38 -17.41
CA PRO A 195 -11.60 3.30 -18.02
C PRO A 195 -13.05 3.00 -17.61
N LEU A 196 -13.33 1.72 -17.34
CA LEU A 196 -14.59 1.20 -16.85
C LEU A 196 -14.30 0.28 -15.67
N VAL A 197 -14.76 0.65 -14.49
CA VAL A 197 -14.43 -0.02 -13.23
C VAL A 197 -15.54 -0.97 -12.83
N PRO A 198 -15.30 -2.29 -12.76
CA PRO A 198 -16.29 -3.23 -12.27
C PRO A 198 -16.47 -3.08 -10.76
N THR A 199 -17.71 -2.93 -10.29
CA THR A 199 -18.04 -2.87 -8.86
C THR A 199 -18.94 -4.05 -8.48
N VAL A 200 -18.84 -4.54 -7.26
CA VAL A 200 -19.67 -5.65 -6.80
C VAL A 200 -21.07 -5.13 -6.51
N LEU A 201 -22.08 -5.69 -7.21
CA LEU A 201 -23.46 -5.26 -7.09
C LEU A 201 -23.97 -5.44 -5.64
N GLY A 202 -24.56 -4.36 -5.09
CA GLY A 202 -25.11 -4.36 -3.73
C GLY A 202 -24.09 -4.05 -2.63
N PHE A 203 -22.82 -3.78 -2.98
CA PHE A 203 -21.76 -3.44 -2.03
C PHE A 203 -21.14 -2.08 -2.33
N ASP A 204 -20.86 -1.32 -1.28
CA ASP A 204 -20.11 -0.05 -1.35
C ASP A 204 -19.09 -0.03 -0.21
N PRO A 205 -17.95 -0.73 -0.38
CA PRO A 205 -16.99 -0.95 0.69
C PRO A 205 -16.32 0.36 1.12
N ARG A 206 -16.03 0.44 2.43
CA ARG A 206 -15.27 1.54 3.01
C ARG A 206 -13.79 1.26 2.89
N LEU A 207 -13.05 2.23 2.35
CA LEU A 207 -11.63 2.15 2.09
C LEU A 207 -10.89 3.30 2.78
N GLN A 208 -9.69 3.00 3.20
CA GLN A 208 -8.74 3.95 3.77
C GLN A 208 -7.44 3.86 3.00
N LEU A 209 -6.86 5.00 2.67
CA LEU A 209 -5.67 5.10 1.83
C LEU A 209 -4.50 5.62 2.63
N LEU A 210 -3.30 5.29 2.18
CA LEU A 210 -2.05 5.80 2.71
C LEU A 210 -1.28 6.54 1.61
N HIS A 211 -0.91 7.80 1.87
CA HIS A 211 0.01 8.51 1.00
C HIS A 211 1.43 7.94 1.15
N PRO A 212 2.19 7.75 0.06
CA PRO A 212 3.54 7.20 0.14
C PRO A 212 4.47 7.99 1.06
N ASP A 213 4.37 9.32 1.08
CA ASP A 213 5.21 10.15 1.93
C ASP A 213 4.97 9.91 3.43
N ASP A 214 3.72 9.65 3.83
CA ASP A 214 3.40 9.30 5.22
C ASP A 214 3.90 7.91 5.60
N GLY A 215 3.76 6.94 4.69
CA GLY A 215 4.33 5.61 4.89
C GLY A 215 5.86 5.66 5.06
N LEU A 216 6.55 6.38 4.18
CA LEU A 216 7.99 6.56 4.23
C LEU A 216 8.44 7.36 5.48
N ALA A 217 7.66 8.34 5.92
CA ALA A 217 7.93 9.07 7.15
C ALA A 217 7.78 8.16 8.38
N ALA A 218 6.79 7.27 8.40
CA ALA A 218 6.64 6.29 9.48
C ALA A 218 7.82 5.29 9.52
N VAL A 219 8.33 4.85 8.34
CA VAL A 219 9.55 4.02 8.28
C VAL A 219 10.76 4.77 8.83
N HIS A 220 10.97 6.01 8.39
CA HIS A 220 12.06 6.83 8.89
C HIS A 220 11.98 6.99 10.41
N GLN A 221 10.80 7.32 10.95
CA GLN A 221 10.61 7.44 12.39
C GLN A 221 10.89 6.13 13.13
N ALA A 222 10.50 4.98 12.59
CA ALA A 222 10.79 3.67 13.18
C ALA A 222 12.29 3.39 13.28
N VAL A 223 13.07 3.86 12.31
CA VAL A 223 14.54 3.77 12.33
C VAL A 223 15.14 4.71 13.36
N VAL A 224 14.70 5.97 13.40
CA VAL A 224 15.34 7.00 14.23
C VAL A 224 14.91 6.92 15.70
N VAL A 225 13.62 6.72 15.97
CA VAL A 225 13.05 6.78 17.33
C VAL A 225 13.00 5.42 18.02
N MET A 226 12.99 4.33 17.26
CA MET A 226 12.95 2.93 17.75
C MET A 226 11.86 2.68 18.80
N ARG A 227 10.60 2.80 18.39
CA ARG A 227 9.45 2.44 19.22
C ARG A 227 8.89 1.09 18.81
N PRO A 228 9.35 -0.01 19.44
CA PRO A 228 8.92 -1.35 19.07
C PRO A 228 7.42 -1.55 19.25
N GLY A 229 6.82 -2.34 18.37
CA GLY A 229 5.38 -2.62 18.40
C GLY A 229 4.81 -2.83 17.01
N THR A 230 3.52 -3.12 16.97
CA THR A 230 2.75 -3.17 15.72
C THR A 230 1.87 -1.93 15.63
N TYR A 231 1.83 -1.30 14.45
CA TYR A 231 1.10 -0.06 14.22
C TYR A 231 0.39 -0.08 12.86
N ASN A 232 -0.89 0.27 12.87
CA ASN A 232 -1.63 0.52 11.64
C ASN A 232 -1.25 1.89 11.09
N VAL A 233 -0.89 1.97 9.83
CA VAL A 233 -0.47 3.21 9.15
C VAL A 233 -1.44 3.49 8.01
N ALA A 234 -2.27 4.51 8.19
CA ALA A 234 -3.29 4.91 7.21
C ALA A 234 -3.58 6.41 7.34
N GLY A 235 -3.93 7.04 6.24
CA GLY A 235 -4.37 8.43 6.25
C GLY A 235 -5.70 8.60 7.01
N PRO A 236 -5.91 9.71 7.73
CA PRO A 236 -7.18 9.97 8.39
C PRO A 236 -8.34 10.08 7.40
N GLY A 237 -9.54 9.71 7.87
CA GLY A 237 -10.76 9.70 7.06
C GLY A 237 -10.95 8.41 6.28
N VAL A 238 -12.19 8.19 5.86
CA VAL A 238 -12.64 6.99 5.14
C VAL A 238 -13.51 7.43 3.97
N LEU A 239 -13.37 6.76 2.83
CA LEU A 239 -14.21 6.95 1.66
C LEU A 239 -14.85 5.63 1.25
N THR A 240 -16.10 5.67 0.76
CA THR A 240 -16.67 4.50 0.10
C THR A 240 -16.14 4.38 -1.33
N LEU A 241 -16.18 3.17 -1.89
CA LEU A 241 -15.74 2.93 -3.27
C LEU A 241 -16.48 3.84 -4.26
N SER A 242 -17.80 4.02 -4.07
CA SER A 242 -18.60 4.89 -4.93
C SER A 242 -18.16 6.36 -4.83
N GLN A 243 -17.79 6.85 -3.64
CA GLN A 243 -17.25 8.19 -3.45
C GLN A 243 -15.90 8.36 -4.14
N ILE A 244 -15.01 7.35 -4.04
CA ILE A 244 -13.71 7.33 -4.72
C ILE A 244 -13.89 7.41 -6.22
N LEU A 245 -14.68 6.50 -6.81
CA LEU A 245 -14.86 6.43 -8.26
C LEU A 245 -15.53 7.69 -8.83
N ARG A 246 -16.48 8.28 -8.10
CA ARG A 246 -17.09 9.56 -8.47
C ARG A 246 -16.07 10.71 -8.48
N ARG A 247 -15.20 10.80 -7.46
CA ARG A 247 -14.14 11.81 -7.40
C ARG A 247 -13.11 11.64 -8.51
N LEU A 248 -12.79 10.39 -8.87
CA LEU A 248 -11.92 10.06 -9.98
C LEU A 248 -12.59 10.23 -11.36
N GLY A 249 -13.91 10.45 -11.43
CA GLY A 249 -14.65 10.54 -12.66
C GLY A 249 -14.67 9.25 -13.47
N ARG A 250 -14.63 8.10 -12.81
CA ARG A 250 -14.62 6.78 -13.47
C ARG A 250 -16.04 6.25 -13.68
N ALA A 251 -16.28 5.69 -14.87
CA ALA A 251 -17.49 4.95 -15.15
C ALA A 251 -17.45 3.58 -14.42
N THR A 252 -18.61 3.11 -13.95
CA THR A 252 -18.72 1.86 -13.22
C THR A 252 -19.65 0.87 -13.89
N VAL A 253 -19.36 -0.43 -13.77
CA VAL A 253 -20.24 -1.52 -14.15
C VAL A 253 -20.52 -2.40 -12.94
N PRO A 254 -21.77 -2.45 -12.46
CA PRO A 254 -22.15 -3.35 -11.38
C PRO A 254 -22.11 -4.80 -11.88
N VAL A 255 -21.39 -5.65 -11.16
CA VAL A 255 -21.19 -7.07 -11.47
C VAL A 255 -21.75 -7.90 -10.31
N PRO A 256 -22.67 -8.85 -10.56
CA PRO A 256 -23.08 -9.80 -9.54
C PRO A 256 -21.87 -10.58 -8.98
N VAL A 257 -21.90 -10.94 -7.70
CA VAL A 257 -20.79 -11.65 -7.02
C VAL A 257 -20.34 -12.88 -7.81
N GLN A 258 -21.29 -13.63 -8.38
CA GLN A 258 -21.02 -14.85 -9.18
C GLN A 258 -20.28 -14.54 -10.50
N GLY A 259 -20.42 -13.34 -11.03
CA GLY A 259 -19.78 -12.88 -12.28
C GLY A 259 -18.39 -12.30 -12.09
N VAL A 260 -17.94 -12.03 -10.86
CA VAL A 260 -16.66 -11.36 -10.58
C VAL A 260 -15.47 -12.15 -11.13
N GLY A 261 -15.49 -13.48 -11.01
CA GLY A 261 -14.44 -14.34 -11.55
C GLY A 261 -14.30 -14.25 -13.09
N THR A 262 -15.42 -14.20 -13.81
CA THR A 262 -15.45 -14.05 -15.27
C THR A 262 -14.95 -12.68 -15.71
N VAL A 263 -15.37 -11.62 -15.00
CA VAL A 263 -14.91 -10.25 -15.26
C VAL A 263 -13.41 -10.12 -14.95
N GLY A 264 -12.93 -10.71 -13.85
CA GLY A 264 -11.50 -10.76 -13.52
C GLY A 264 -10.65 -11.43 -14.61
N GLN A 265 -11.15 -12.53 -15.22
CA GLN A 265 -10.49 -13.17 -16.36
C GLN A 265 -10.48 -12.27 -17.61
N ALA A 266 -11.56 -11.56 -17.88
CA ALA A 266 -11.63 -10.63 -19.00
C ALA A 266 -10.70 -9.44 -18.79
N LEU A 267 -10.63 -8.89 -17.58
CA LEU A 267 -9.70 -7.82 -17.21
C LEU A 267 -8.24 -8.25 -17.38
N ARG A 268 -7.88 -9.46 -16.93
CA ARG A 268 -6.52 -9.99 -17.10
C ARG A 268 -6.11 -10.14 -18.57
N ARG A 269 -7.07 -10.36 -19.47
CA ARG A 269 -6.79 -10.43 -20.92
C ARG A 269 -6.68 -9.06 -21.57
N ALA A 270 -7.40 -8.06 -21.05
CA ALA A 270 -7.47 -6.72 -21.61
C ALA A 270 -6.51 -5.72 -20.95
N SER A 271 -6.07 -6.02 -19.74
CA SER A 271 -5.13 -5.22 -18.95
C SER A 271 -4.32 -6.17 -18.07
N ASP A 272 -3.10 -5.82 -17.70
CA ASP A 272 -2.25 -6.64 -16.81
C ASP A 272 -2.77 -6.67 -15.35
N LEU A 273 -4.04 -6.32 -15.12
CA LEU A 273 -4.66 -6.33 -13.81
C LEU A 273 -5.22 -7.71 -13.48
N GLU A 274 -4.65 -8.35 -12.48
CA GLU A 274 -5.15 -9.58 -11.89
C GLU A 274 -5.85 -9.27 -10.55
N LEU A 275 -7.17 -9.40 -10.53
CA LEU A 275 -7.93 -9.30 -9.28
C LEU A 275 -7.80 -10.62 -8.50
N SER A 276 -7.00 -10.61 -7.45
CA SER A 276 -6.92 -11.73 -6.52
C SER A 276 -8.20 -11.86 -5.69
N SER A 277 -8.40 -13.04 -5.06
CA SER A 277 -9.52 -13.26 -4.13
C SER A 277 -9.53 -12.22 -2.99
N ASP A 278 -8.36 -11.84 -2.50
CA ASP A 278 -8.22 -10.85 -1.42
C ASP A 278 -8.65 -9.46 -1.86
N GLN A 279 -8.35 -9.10 -3.13
CA GLN A 279 -8.80 -7.82 -3.70
C GLN A 279 -10.31 -7.81 -3.94
N VAL A 280 -10.87 -8.90 -4.44
CA VAL A 280 -12.32 -9.02 -4.57
C VAL A 280 -13.00 -8.90 -3.20
N ALA A 281 -12.44 -9.54 -2.17
CA ALA A 281 -12.95 -9.43 -0.81
C ALA A 281 -12.85 -7.98 -0.28
N LEU A 282 -11.73 -7.29 -0.51
CA LEU A 282 -11.55 -5.87 -0.17
C LEU A 282 -12.57 -4.98 -0.88
N LEU A 283 -12.76 -5.19 -2.19
CA LEU A 283 -13.71 -4.43 -3.02
C LEU A 283 -15.18 -4.78 -2.74
N THR A 284 -15.44 -5.81 -1.93
CA THR A 284 -16.78 -6.20 -1.49
C THR A 284 -17.06 -5.71 -0.07
N HIS A 285 -16.14 -5.96 0.87
CA HIS A 285 -16.39 -5.75 2.31
C HIS A 285 -15.66 -4.52 2.86
N GLY A 286 -14.59 -4.07 2.19
CA GLY A 286 -13.77 -2.95 2.64
C GLY A 286 -12.82 -3.34 3.77
N ARG A 287 -12.04 -2.36 4.21
CA ARG A 287 -11.16 -2.46 5.38
C ARG A 287 -10.83 -1.08 5.89
N VAL A 288 -11.04 -0.88 7.17
CA VAL A 288 -10.72 0.37 7.87
C VAL A 288 -9.98 0.02 9.16
N VAL A 289 -8.91 0.75 9.45
CA VAL A 289 -8.05 0.50 10.61
C VAL A 289 -8.03 1.71 11.56
N ASP A 290 -7.92 1.42 12.85
CA ASP A 290 -7.64 2.42 13.87
C ASP A 290 -6.16 2.82 13.82
N THR A 291 -5.87 4.11 13.89
CA THR A 291 -4.51 4.66 13.90
C THR A 291 -4.16 5.34 15.21
N THR A 292 -4.95 5.12 16.25
CA THR A 292 -4.73 5.72 17.59
C THR A 292 -3.37 5.30 18.16
N ALA A 293 -2.98 4.03 18.01
CA ALA A 293 -1.67 3.57 18.47
C ALA A 293 -0.50 4.20 17.70
N LEU A 294 -0.68 4.48 16.40
CA LEU A 294 0.30 5.20 15.60
C LEU A 294 0.54 6.61 16.14
N ARG A 295 -0.53 7.34 16.48
CA ARG A 295 -0.43 8.68 17.04
C ARG A 295 0.10 8.67 18.47
N ASP A 296 -0.55 7.92 19.37
CA ASP A 296 -0.36 8.05 20.81
C ASP A 296 0.87 7.28 21.33
N ARG A 297 1.16 6.10 20.78
CA ARG A 297 2.28 5.26 21.20
C ARG A 297 3.51 5.39 20.29
N PHE A 298 3.30 5.40 18.97
CA PHE A 298 4.41 5.55 18.04
C PHE A 298 4.85 7.01 17.87
N GLY A 299 3.91 7.96 18.03
CA GLY A 299 4.18 9.39 17.97
C GLY A 299 4.23 9.94 16.55
N TYR A 300 3.52 9.32 15.61
CA TYR A 300 3.41 9.77 14.23
C TYR A 300 1.95 10.01 13.85
N GLU A 301 1.67 11.16 13.24
CA GLU A 301 0.37 11.50 12.68
C GLU A 301 0.51 11.71 11.17
N PRO A 302 -0.21 10.94 10.34
CA PRO A 302 -0.19 11.10 8.90
C PRO A 302 -0.70 12.49 8.48
N ARG A 303 0.00 13.12 7.55
CA ARG A 303 -0.30 14.47 7.04
C ARG A 303 -1.35 14.46 5.95
N TRP A 304 -1.44 13.37 5.19
CA TRP A 304 -2.36 13.20 4.08
C TRP A 304 -3.59 12.43 4.52
N SER A 305 -4.76 13.05 4.41
CA SER A 305 -6.02 12.33 4.58
C SER A 305 -6.26 11.37 3.41
N THR A 306 -7.12 10.37 3.61
CA THR A 306 -7.59 9.48 2.53
C THR A 306 -8.12 10.29 1.33
N ALA A 307 -8.82 11.40 1.58
CA ALA A 307 -9.33 12.26 0.53
C ALA A 307 -8.22 13.02 -0.21
N ALA A 308 -7.25 13.58 0.52
CA ALA A 308 -6.11 14.29 -0.08
C ALA A 308 -5.20 13.35 -0.88
N THR A 309 -4.96 12.15 -0.37
CA THR A 309 -4.23 11.08 -1.08
C THR A 309 -4.91 10.72 -2.41
N LEU A 310 -6.24 10.64 -2.41
CA LEU A 310 -7.00 10.38 -3.64
C LEU A 310 -6.90 11.53 -4.64
N GLU A 311 -6.93 12.78 -4.17
CA GLU A 311 -6.79 13.95 -5.04
C GLU A 311 -5.40 14.01 -5.68
N ASP A 312 -4.33 13.78 -4.92
CA ASP A 312 -2.96 13.69 -5.43
C ASP A 312 -2.83 12.62 -6.52
N PHE A 313 -3.40 11.43 -6.28
CA PHE A 313 -3.45 10.38 -7.29
C PHE A 313 -4.22 10.81 -8.54
N ALA A 314 -5.36 11.50 -8.37
CA ALA A 314 -6.19 11.96 -9.49
C ALA A 314 -5.47 13.04 -10.33
N GLU A 315 -4.68 13.89 -9.70
CA GLU A 315 -3.86 14.89 -10.38
C GLU A 315 -2.74 14.24 -11.19
N ALA A 316 -2.07 13.28 -10.62
CA ALA A 316 -0.97 12.55 -11.28
C ALA A 316 -1.43 11.65 -12.44
N THR A 317 -2.62 11.03 -12.33
CA THR A 317 -3.09 10.03 -13.31
C THR A 317 -4.14 10.55 -14.29
N GLY A 318 -4.64 11.74 -14.04
CA GLY A 318 -5.77 12.32 -14.78
C GLY A 318 -7.12 11.75 -14.35
N ARG A 319 -8.13 12.62 -14.36
CA ARG A 319 -9.51 12.23 -14.06
C ARG A 319 -10.16 11.57 -15.26
N GLY A 320 -11.07 10.65 -15.00
CA GLY A 320 -11.84 9.94 -16.03
C GLY A 320 -12.86 10.83 -16.76
N PRO A 321 -13.55 10.26 -17.77
CA PRO A 321 -14.50 11.00 -18.60
C PRO A 321 -15.72 11.52 -17.84
N LEU A 322 -16.08 10.89 -16.71
CA LEU A 322 -17.19 11.27 -15.83
C LEU A 322 -16.73 12.20 -14.69
N ASP A 323 -15.70 13.01 -14.91
CA ASP A 323 -15.30 14.03 -13.93
C ASP A 323 -16.50 14.92 -13.58
N ALA A 324 -16.73 15.12 -12.29
CA ALA A 324 -17.84 15.94 -11.78
C ALA A 324 -17.84 17.39 -12.31
N ARG A 325 -16.67 17.95 -12.67
CA ARG A 325 -16.59 19.27 -13.33
C ARG A 325 -17.10 19.21 -14.77
N ARG A 326 -16.75 18.12 -15.50
CA ARG A 326 -17.22 17.91 -16.87
C ARG A 326 -18.71 17.62 -16.90
N ILE A 327 -19.21 16.77 -16.00
CA ILE A 327 -20.64 16.48 -15.88
C ILE A 327 -21.42 17.75 -15.59
N ARG A 328 -21.02 18.55 -14.60
CA ARG A 328 -21.68 19.84 -14.30
C ARG A 328 -21.68 20.79 -15.49
N SER A 329 -20.59 20.85 -16.25
CA SER A 329 -20.53 21.71 -17.43
C SER A 329 -21.49 21.24 -18.53
N VAL A 330 -21.66 19.95 -18.72
CA VAL A 330 -22.63 19.36 -19.66
C VAL A 330 -24.05 19.58 -19.16
N GLU A 331 -24.34 19.36 -17.91
CA GLU A 331 -25.65 19.61 -17.28
C GLU A 331 -26.04 21.10 -17.43
N GLN A 332 -25.12 22.03 -17.13
CA GLN A 332 -25.37 23.47 -17.31
C GLN A 332 -25.66 23.83 -18.76
N ARG A 333 -24.92 23.26 -19.71
CA ARG A 333 -25.18 23.46 -21.15
C ARG A 333 -26.55 22.92 -21.57
N LEU A 334 -26.92 21.73 -21.09
CA LEU A 334 -28.22 21.13 -21.37
C LEU A 334 -29.35 21.95 -20.77
N VAL A 335 -29.21 22.42 -19.54
CA VAL A 335 -30.19 23.29 -18.88
C VAL A 335 -30.31 24.61 -19.62
N ALA A 336 -29.21 25.23 -20.03
CA ALA A 336 -29.22 26.46 -20.82
C ALA A 336 -29.87 26.26 -22.19
N ALA A 337 -29.55 25.18 -22.90
CA ALA A 337 -30.17 24.84 -24.18
C ALA A 337 -31.67 24.59 -24.05
N TYR A 338 -32.11 23.89 -23.01
CA TYR A 338 -33.50 23.64 -22.71
C TYR A 338 -34.28 24.94 -22.37
N ALA A 339 -33.66 25.85 -21.59
CA ALA A 339 -34.23 27.13 -21.26
C ALA A 339 -34.37 28.03 -22.53
N ALA A 340 -33.35 28.04 -23.40
CA ALA A 340 -33.38 28.75 -24.68
C ALA A 340 -34.46 28.19 -25.64
N ALA A 341 -34.65 26.88 -25.68
CA ALA A 341 -35.65 26.24 -26.53
C ALA A 341 -37.10 26.49 -26.07
N ARG A 342 -37.32 26.85 -24.79
CA ARG A 342 -38.65 27.14 -24.26
C ARG A 342 -39.13 28.60 -24.49
N GLY A 343 -38.28 29.50 -24.96
CA GLY A 343 -38.64 30.90 -25.22
C GLY A 343 -39.37 31.64 -24.08
N PRO A 344 -39.37 32.92 -24.00
CA PRO A 344 -40.20 33.63 -23.04
C PRO A 344 -41.70 33.30 -23.35
N ARG A 345 -42.39 32.69 -22.40
CA ARG A 345 -43.86 32.60 -22.49
C ARG A 345 -44.39 33.99 -22.55
N GLY A 346 -44.79 34.40 -23.75
CA GLY A 346 -45.48 35.65 -23.96
C GLY A 346 -46.73 35.71 -23.09
N GLY A 347 -46.65 36.52 -22.09
CA GLY A 347 -47.83 36.92 -21.31
C GLY A 347 -48.60 37.95 -22.14
N THR A 348 -49.56 37.50 -22.92
CA THR A 348 -50.66 38.34 -23.34
C THR A 348 -51.75 38.24 -22.29
N HIS A 349 -51.72 39.15 -21.34
CA HIS A 349 -52.93 39.56 -20.64
C HIS A 349 -53.39 40.86 -21.33
N ASP A 350 -54.34 40.72 -22.25
CA ASP A 350 -55.17 41.83 -22.70
C ASP A 350 -56.50 41.79 -21.95
N ALA A 351 -56.88 43.00 -21.46
CA ALA A 351 -58.16 43.53 -21.08
C ALA A 351 -58.95 42.91 -19.92
#